data_0bc7a11761e67e21b276c97566605295
#
_entry.id   0bc7a11761e67e21b276c97566605295
#
_cell.length_a   1.000
_cell.length_b   1.000
_cell.length_c   1.000
_cell.angle_alpha   90.00
_cell.angle_beta   90.00
_cell.angle_gamma   90.00
#
_symmetry.space_group_name_H-M   'P 1'
#
loop_
_entity.id
_entity.type
_entity.pdbx_description
1 polymer ?
#
loop_
_entity_poly.entity_id
_entity_poly.type
_entity_poly.pdbx_seq_one_letter_code
_entity_poly.pdbx_strand_id
1 'polypeptide(L)'
;MLIGSEKAGKDLALTPRGRVVATTVLSTDPIIMLTGPGPAAKKCLQKAGLTIGDIDLWEINEAFASVALRYMKDLGISHEITNVVGGAIAMGHPLGATGGCLVSAMLDELERRNMKRAMLSLCVGGGMGISTIIERV
;
A
#
# COMPACT_ATOMS: atom_id res chain seq x y z
N MET A 1 12.24 -8.24 5.48
CA MET A 1 11.65 -8.56 4.15
C MET A 1 12.77 -8.69 3.12
N LEU A 2 12.71 -9.70 2.25
CA LEU A 2 13.59 -9.84 1.09
C LEU A 2 12.81 -9.44 -0.17
N ILE A 3 13.45 -8.65 -1.02
CA ILE A 3 12.90 -8.27 -2.34
C ILE A 3 13.96 -8.62 -3.38
N GLY A 4 13.56 -9.26 -4.45
CA GLY A 4 14.47 -9.66 -5.53
C GLY A 4 13.73 -9.90 -6.84
N SER A 5 14.49 -10.18 -7.89
CA SER A 5 13.91 -10.62 -9.15
C SER A 5 13.43 -12.08 -9.07
N GLU A 6 12.51 -12.46 -9.95
CA GLU A 6 12.08 -13.85 -10.07
C GLU A 6 13.26 -14.80 -10.32
N LYS A 7 14.23 -14.34 -11.14
CA LYS A 7 15.47 -15.12 -11.38
C LYS A 7 16.25 -15.37 -10.09
N ALA A 8 16.46 -14.31 -9.27
CA ALA A 8 17.18 -14.46 -8.00
C ALA A 8 16.46 -15.39 -7.02
N GLY A 9 15.12 -15.32 -6.98
CA GLY A 9 14.32 -16.25 -6.19
C GLY A 9 14.52 -17.70 -6.60
N LYS A 10 14.52 -17.97 -7.90
CA LYS A 10 14.78 -19.33 -8.44
C LYS A 10 16.20 -19.80 -8.15
N ASP A 11 17.20 -18.96 -8.40
CA ASP A 11 18.62 -19.31 -8.19
C ASP A 11 18.92 -19.62 -6.72
N LEU A 12 18.22 -18.99 -5.79
CA LEU A 12 18.37 -19.17 -4.34
C LEU A 12 17.37 -20.16 -3.72
N ALA A 13 16.53 -20.81 -4.54
CA ALA A 13 15.49 -21.74 -4.11
C ALA A 13 14.53 -21.13 -3.05
N LEU A 14 14.22 -19.83 -3.18
CA LEU A 14 13.30 -19.11 -2.29
C LEU A 14 11.87 -19.21 -2.81
N THR A 15 10.93 -19.44 -1.90
CA THR A 15 9.49 -19.43 -2.22
C THR A 15 8.97 -17.99 -2.10
N PRO A 16 8.51 -17.37 -3.20
CA PRO A 16 7.93 -16.04 -3.13
C PRO A 16 6.57 -16.09 -2.42
N ARG A 17 6.27 -15.09 -1.58
CA ARG A 17 4.95 -14.92 -0.97
C ARG A 17 4.05 -13.99 -1.79
N GLY A 18 4.67 -13.06 -2.51
CA GLY A 18 3.94 -12.09 -3.31
C GLY A 18 4.84 -11.43 -4.35
N ARG A 19 4.20 -10.68 -5.24
CA ARG A 19 4.87 -9.86 -6.26
C ARG A 19 4.40 -8.42 -6.22
N VAL A 20 5.26 -7.50 -6.60
CA VAL A 20 4.89 -6.11 -6.86
C VAL A 20 4.30 -6.04 -8.27
N VAL A 21 3.02 -5.64 -8.36
CA VAL A 21 2.29 -5.51 -9.64
C VAL A 21 2.59 -4.16 -10.27
N ALA A 22 2.47 -3.10 -9.49
CA ALA A 22 2.73 -1.73 -9.92
C ALA A 22 3.12 -0.86 -8.74
N THR A 23 3.86 0.20 -9.02
CA THR A 23 4.12 1.28 -8.07
C THR A 23 4.05 2.63 -8.77
N THR A 24 3.64 3.64 -8.03
CA THR A 24 3.50 5.02 -8.54
C THR A 24 3.90 6.00 -7.45
N VAL A 25 4.66 6.98 -7.85
CA VAL A 25 4.99 8.17 -7.03
C VAL A 25 4.47 9.40 -7.77
N LEU A 26 3.92 10.34 -7.06
CA LEU A 26 3.52 11.64 -7.59
C LEU A 26 3.58 12.72 -6.51
N SER A 27 3.44 13.97 -6.93
CA SER A 27 3.31 15.12 -6.02
C SER A 27 1.96 15.79 -6.20
N THR A 28 1.45 16.31 -5.10
CA THR A 28 0.27 17.18 -5.01
C THR A 28 0.66 18.51 -4.40
N ASP A 29 -0.29 19.33 -3.96
CA ASP A 29 -0.03 20.62 -3.34
C ASP A 29 0.88 20.46 -2.09
N PRO A 30 2.08 21.07 -2.08
CA PRO A 30 3.01 20.95 -0.97
C PRO A 30 2.55 21.65 0.32
N ILE A 31 1.63 22.61 0.24
CA ILE A 31 1.10 23.35 1.40
C ILE A 31 0.09 22.46 2.16
N ILE A 32 -0.85 21.84 1.44
CA ILE A 32 -1.83 20.90 2.02
C ILE A 32 -1.13 19.61 2.42
N MET A 33 -0.08 19.25 1.69
CA MET A 33 0.84 18.15 1.94
C MET A 33 0.14 16.77 1.96
N LEU A 34 -0.56 16.26 2.70
CA LEU A 34 -0.94 14.88 3.01
C LEU A 34 -1.99 14.24 2.06
N THR A 35 -2.29 14.85 0.91
CA THR A 35 -3.32 14.38 -0.02
C THR A 35 -2.81 13.47 -1.15
N GLY A 36 -1.50 13.30 -1.25
CA GLY A 36 -0.84 12.52 -2.32
C GLY A 36 -1.27 11.07 -2.47
N PRO A 37 -1.55 10.30 -1.40
CA PRO A 37 -1.89 8.88 -1.50
C PRO A 37 -3.10 8.56 -2.37
N GLY A 38 -4.19 9.33 -2.29
CA GLY A 38 -5.40 9.10 -3.07
C GLY A 38 -5.14 9.16 -4.60
N PRO A 39 -4.61 10.26 -5.13
CA PRO A 39 -4.19 10.35 -6.53
C PRO A 39 -3.15 9.32 -6.92
N ALA A 40 -2.18 8.99 -6.04
CA ALA A 40 -1.18 7.97 -6.31
C ALA A 40 -1.81 6.58 -6.47
N ALA A 41 -2.78 6.22 -5.64
CA ALA A 41 -3.51 4.96 -5.73
C ALA A 41 -4.31 4.87 -7.05
N LYS A 42 -5.04 5.92 -7.42
CA LYS A 42 -5.77 5.98 -8.71
C LYS A 42 -4.84 5.76 -9.90
N LYS A 43 -3.69 6.45 -9.90
CA LYS A 43 -2.69 6.31 -10.97
C LYS A 43 -2.03 4.92 -10.95
N CYS A 44 -1.84 4.33 -9.78
CA CYS A 44 -1.29 2.97 -9.64
C CYS A 44 -2.25 1.92 -10.21
N LEU A 45 -3.55 2.03 -9.92
CA LEU A 45 -4.60 1.20 -10.51
C LEU A 45 -4.60 1.32 -12.04
N GLN A 46 -4.60 2.54 -12.56
CA GLN A 46 -4.55 2.78 -14.01
C GLN A 46 -3.31 2.14 -14.65
N LYS A 47 -2.13 2.27 -14.03
CA LYS A 47 -0.88 1.66 -14.50
C LYS A 47 -0.96 0.13 -14.53
N ALA A 48 -1.65 -0.46 -13.57
CA ALA A 48 -1.84 -1.91 -13.48
C ALA A 48 -2.98 -2.45 -14.35
N GLY A 49 -3.80 -1.59 -14.97
CA GLY A 49 -5.02 -1.99 -15.68
C GLY A 49 -6.09 -2.56 -14.74
N LEU A 50 -6.12 -2.09 -13.48
CA LEU A 50 -7.02 -2.57 -12.43
C LEU A 50 -8.00 -1.46 -12.01
N THR A 51 -9.10 -1.89 -11.38
CA THR A 51 -10.11 -1.04 -10.76
C THR A 51 -10.03 -1.12 -9.23
N ILE A 52 -10.77 -0.28 -8.53
CA ILE A 52 -10.90 -0.33 -7.06
C ILE A 52 -11.42 -1.70 -6.61
N GLY A 53 -12.38 -2.29 -7.35
CA GLY A 53 -12.97 -3.60 -7.03
C GLY A 53 -12.03 -4.79 -7.20
N ASP A 54 -10.86 -4.60 -7.83
CA ASP A 54 -9.84 -5.65 -7.98
C ASP A 54 -8.87 -5.72 -6.80
N ILE A 55 -9.01 -4.83 -5.82
CA ILE A 55 -8.18 -4.74 -4.62
C ILE A 55 -8.98 -5.22 -3.41
N ASP A 56 -8.51 -6.27 -2.77
CA ASP A 56 -9.18 -6.89 -1.63
C ASP A 56 -8.94 -6.13 -0.33
N LEU A 57 -7.70 -5.66 -0.12
CA LEU A 57 -7.29 -4.96 1.10
C LEU A 57 -6.55 -3.66 0.76
N TRP A 58 -6.76 -2.66 1.61
CA TRP A 58 -6.15 -1.35 1.49
C TRP A 58 -5.36 -1.02 2.76
N GLU A 59 -4.16 -0.55 2.57
CA GLU A 59 -3.29 -0.14 3.67
C GLU A 59 -2.79 1.27 3.41
N ILE A 60 -3.20 2.20 4.24
CA ILE A 60 -2.73 3.58 4.22
C ILE A 60 -1.93 3.87 5.48
N ASN A 61 -0.71 4.34 5.32
CA ASN A 61 0.07 4.75 6.47
C ASN A 61 -0.63 5.89 7.22
N GLU A 62 -0.91 5.68 8.49
CA GLU A 62 -1.61 6.63 9.37
C GLU A 62 -0.64 7.67 9.94
N ALA A 63 0.00 8.47 9.07
CA ALA A 63 0.81 9.58 9.55
C ALA A 63 -0.02 10.54 10.42
N PHE A 64 -1.30 10.69 10.07
CA PHE A 64 -2.35 11.35 10.84
C PHE A 64 -3.69 10.71 10.52
N ALA A 65 -4.64 10.73 11.45
CA ALA A 65 -5.99 10.19 11.22
C ALA A 65 -6.67 10.81 9.99
N SER A 66 -6.46 12.10 9.75
CA SER A 66 -6.98 12.83 8.58
C SER A 66 -6.49 12.25 7.24
N VAL A 67 -5.30 11.68 7.19
CA VAL A 67 -4.75 11.04 5.98
C VAL A 67 -5.56 9.81 5.62
N ALA A 68 -5.79 8.92 6.59
CA ALA A 68 -6.58 7.70 6.38
C ALA A 68 -8.02 8.03 6.00
N LEU A 69 -8.66 8.95 6.72
CA LEU A 69 -10.03 9.38 6.43
C LEU A 69 -10.16 10.02 5.05
N ARG A 70 -9.20 10.87 4.68
CA ARG A 70 -9.17 11.50 3.35
C ARG A 70 -8.97 10.47 2.25
N TYR A 71 -8.06 9.53 2.44
CA TYR A 71 -7.78 8.45 1.49
C TYR A 71 -9.01 7.59 1.21
N MET A 72 -9.69 7.13 2.28
CA MET A 72 -10.92 6.35 2.14
C MET A 72 -12.01 7.14 1.40
N LYS A 73 -12.19 8.42 1.74
CA LYS A 73 -13.16 9.30 1.08
C LYS A 73 -12.85 9.49 -0.41
N ASP A 74 -11.59 9.74 -0.78
CA ASP A 74 -11.18 10.00 -2.16
C ASP A 74 -11.33 8.78 -3.08
N LEU A 75 -11.24 7.58 -2.50
CA LEU A 75 -11.33 6.30 -3.22
C LEU A 75 -12.71 5.65 -3.09
N GLY A 76 -13.56 6.11 -2.17
CA GLY A 76 -14.87 5.50 -1.90
C GLY A 76 -14.76 4.09 -1.32
N ILE A 77 -13.71 3.81 -0.53
CA ILE A 77 -13.49 2.51 0.10
C ILE A 77 -13.90 2.54 1.58
N SER A 78 -14.33 1.38 2.09
CA SER A 78 -14.77 1.25 3.47
C SER A 78 -13.62 1.02 4.45
N HIS A 79 -13.87 1.34 5.72
CA HIS A 79 -12.93 1.05 6.80
C HIS A 79 -12.76 -0.47 7.05
N GLU A 80 -13.76 -1.27 6.69
CA GLU A 80 -13.73 -2.74 6.89
C GLU A 80 -12.63 -3.44 6.10
N ILE A 81 -12.20 -2.85 4.99
CA ILE A 81 -11.13 -3.37 4.13
C ILE A 81 -9.86 -2.50 4.18
N THR A 82 -9.85 -1.49 5.05
CA THR A 82 -8.73 -0.54 5.17
C THR A 82 -8.08 -0.66 6.55
N ASN A 83 -6.74 -0.81 6.60
CA ASN A 83 -5.95 -0.92 7.82
C ASN A 83 -6.50 -1.99 8.78
N VAL A 84 -6.78 -3.16 8.23
CA VAL A 84 -7.55 -4.24 8.89
C VAL A 84 -6.89 -4.86 10.13
N VAL A 85 -5.63 -4.55 10.36
CA VAL A 85 -4.86 -4.98 11.56
C VAL A 85 -4.37 -3.80 12.40
N GLY A 86 -4.98 -2.64 12.21
CA GLY A 86 -4.54 -1.37 12.81
C GLY A 86 -3.48 -0.67 11.97
N GLY A 87 -2.98 0.46 12.43
CA GLY A 87 -2.04 1.29 11.69
C GLY A 87 -1.08 2.05 12.60
N ALA A 88 -0.39 3.02 12.02
CA ALA A 88 0.70 3.77 12.66
C ALA A 88 0.27 4.58 13.89
N ILE A 89 -1.00 4.95 14.02
CA ILE A 89 -1.51 5.62 15.23
C ILE A 89 -1.34 4.73 16.45
N ALA A 90 -1.57 3.41 16.29
CA ALA A 90 -1.41 2.43 17.36
C ALA A 90 0.02 1.87 17.46
N MET A 91 0.69 1.63 16.34
CA MET A 91 1.93 0.87 16.25
C MET A 91 3.18 1.73 16.04
N GLY A 92 3.03 3.01 15.71
CA GLY A 92 4.11 3.92 15.39
C GLY A 92 4.47 3.95 13.90
N HIS A 93 5.32 4.93 13.54
CA HIS A 93 5.74 5.18 12.16
C HIS A 93 7.27 5.30 12.08
N PRO A 94 8.00 4.19 12.13
CA PRO A 94 9.46 4.21 11.95
C PRO A 94 9.77 4.41 10.46
N LEU A 95 10.03 5.65 10.05
CA LEU A 95 10.11 6.13 8.65
C LEU A 95 10.80 5.15 7.69
N GLY A 96 11.99 4.67 8.05
CA GLY A 96 12.78 3.76 7.20
C GLY A 96 12.24 2.32 7.14
N ALA A 97 11.38 1.92 8.07
CA ALA A 97 10.85 0.56 8.16
C ALA A 97 9.37 0.45 7.77
N THR A 98 8.61 1.55 7.82
CA THR A 98 7.16 1.53 7.66
C THR A 98 6.72 0.84 6.36
N GLY A 99 7.35 1.14 5.23
CA GLY A 99 7.00 0.48 3.97
C GLY A 99 7.14 -1.05 4.04
N GLY A 100 8.19 -1.54 4.70
CA GLY A 100 8.39 -2.96 4.96
C GLY A 100 7.33 -3.55 5.90
N CYS A 101 6.95 -2.81 6.94
CA CYS A 101 5.90 -3.22 7.88
C CYS A 101 4.55 -3.38 7.16
N LEU A 102 4.15 -2.37 6.36
CA LEU A 102 2.89 -2.41 5.60
C LEU A 102 2.84 -3.58 4.63
N VAL A 103 3.94 -3.81 3.86
CA VAL A 103 4.00 -4.94 2.93
C VAL A 103 3.89 -6.28 3.66
N SER A 104 4.61 -6.44 4.78
CA SER A 104 4.57 -7.68 5.55
C SER A 104 3.18 -7.94 6.13
N ALA A 105 2.57 -6.92 6.76
CA ALA A 105 1.22 -7.03 7.32
C ALA A 105 0.19 -7.41 6.25
N MET A 106 0.25 -6.77 5.07
CA MET A 106 -0.70 -7.08 4.01
C MET A 106 -0.47 -8.46 3.39
N LEU A 107 0.76 -8.92 3.23
CA LEU A 107 1.00 -10.31 2.79
C LEU A 107 0.45 -11.33 3.79
N ASP A 108 0.66 -11.13 5.10
CA ASP A 108 0.11 -11.99 6.14
C ASP A 108 -1.43 -12.01 6.09
N GLU A 109 -2.08 -10.85 5.90
CA GLU A 109 -3.54 -10.75 5.82
C GLU A 109 -4.12 -11.32 4.53
N LEU A 110 -3.45 -11.13 3.39
CA LEU A 110 -3.86 -11.76 2.12
C LEU A 110 -3.81 -13.29 2.23
N GLU A 111 -2.77 -13.84 2.85
CA GLU A 111 -2.65 -15.28 3.10
C GLU A 111 -3.72 -15.77 4.07
N ARG A 112 -3.85 -15.11 5.23
CA ARG A 112 -4.79 -15.50 6.28
C ARG A 112 -6.25 -15.48 5.83
N ARG A 113 -6.63 -14.51 5.00
CA ARG A 113 -7.98 -14.33 4.48
C ARG A 113 -8.23 -15.02 3.14
N ASN A 114 -7.21 -15.67 2.56
CA ASN A 114 -7.24 -16.23 1.21
C ASN A 114 -7.65 -15.20 0.13
N MET A 115 -7.13 -13.99 0.28
CA MET A 115 -7.31 -12.87 -0.63
C MET A 115 -6.13 -12.73 -1.58
N LYS A 116 -6.26 -11.92 -2.62
CA LYS A 116 -5.29 -11.87 -3.71
C LYS A 116 -4.44 -10.61 -3.73
N ARG A 117 -5.05 -9.42 -3.63
CA ARG A 117 -4.34 -8.15 -3.87
C ARG A 117 -4.54 -7.16 -2.75
N ALA A 118 -3.47 -6.44 -2.45
CA ALA A 118 -3.52 -5.28 -1.57
C ALA A 118 -2.90 -4.05 -2.22
N MET A 119 -3.47 -2.88 -1.92
CA MET A 119 -2.91 -1.56 -2.22
C MET A 119 -2.29 -0.98 -0.96
N LEU A 120 -1.03 -0.61 -1.03
CA LEU A 120 -0.32 0.07 0.06
C LEU A 120 -0.02 1.51 -0.36
N SER A 121 -0.31 2.47 0.52
CA SER A 121 -0.10 3.88 0.22
C SER A 121 0.51 4.64 1.40
N LEU A 122 1.38 5.59 1.09
CA LEU A 122 2.00 6.47 2.07
C LEU A 122 1.99 7.91 1.54
N CYS A 123 1.79 8.86 2.44
CA CYS A 123 2.12 10.25 2.17
C CYS A 123 3.57 10.53 2.55
N VAL A 124 4.15 11.54 1.91
CA VAL A 124 5.50 12.03 2.19
C VAL A 124 5.45 13.54 2.28
N GLY A 125 6.27 14.12 3.13
CA GLY A 125 6.39 15.57 3.28
C GLY A 125 6.65 16.27 1.94
N GLY A 126 6.13 17.50 1.80
CA GLY A 126 6.22 18.26 0.54
C GLY A 126 5.18 17.88 -0.50
N GLY A 127 4.09 17.22 -0.10
CA GLY A 127 2.96 16.90 -0.97
C GLY A 127 3.11 15.62 -1.79
N MET A 128 4.13 14.82 -1.54
CA MET A 128 4.32 13.58 -2.28
C MET A 128 3.42 12.45 -1.76
N GLY A 129 3.06 11.53 -2.66
CA GLY A 129 2.37 10.28 -2.35
C GLY A 129 2.95 9.13 -3.12
N ILE A 130 3.02 7.97 -2.48
CA ILE A 130 3.41 6.71 -3.12
C ILE A 130 2.31 5.69 -2.92
N SER A 131 2.06 4.87 -3.95
CA SER A 131 1.17 3.71 -3.86
C SER A 131 1.78 2.52 -4.59
N THR A 132 1.59 1.34 -4.01
CA THR A 132 2.11 0.08 -4.54
C THR A 132 1.03 -0.98 -4.46
N ILE A 133 0.82 -1.71 -5.54
CA ILE A 133 -0.05 -2.90 -5.55
C ILE A 133 0.84 -4.12 -5.39
N ILE A 134 0.53 -4.94 -4.40
CA ILE A 134 1.10 -6.28 -4.23
C ILE A 134 0.04 -7.33 -4.51
N GLU A 135 0.50 -8.48 -5.03
CA GLU A 135 -0.36 -9.64 -5.28
C GLU A 135 0.29 -10.86 -4.65
N ARG A 136 -0.49 -11.64 -3.89
CA ARG A 136 -0.08 -12.93 -3.37
C ARG A 136 0.11 -13.92 -4.54
N VAL A 137 1.16 -14.74 -4.49
CA VAL A 137 1.47 -15.79 -5.47
C VAL A 137 1.32 -17.17 -4.87
#